data_3f2ab92147b0b9eaaf2a750f553fc738
#
_entry.id   3f2ab92147b0b9eaaf2a750f553fc738
#
_cell.length_a   1.000
_cell.length_b   1.000
_cell.length_c   1.000
_cell.angle_alpha   90.00
_cell.angle_beta   90.00
_cell.angle_gamma   90.00
#
_symmetry.space_group_name_H-M   'P 1'
#
loop_
_entity.id
_entity.type
_entity.pdbx_description
1 polymer ?
#
loop_
_entity_poly.entity_id
_entity_poly.type
_entity_poly.pdbx_seq_one_letter_code
_entity_poly.pdbx_strand_id
1 'polypeptide(L)'
;MKLLVKDRFFHNADVLRRFALSSEYQDSSKILSDVGWRGHRTEEFDLLDNKIINEASQKILETVSKFYNLKGYSITSHFHISTEETKKTLDDFDNDKYHKDQCEYAGVVYLKPNPIRNSGTSLLNGKENKIVNIKNRYNRLLAYPAKFAHAPTDL
;
A
#
# COMPACT_ATOMS: atom_id res chain seq x y z
N MET A 1 -14.76 9.01 8.84
CA MET A 1 -13.63 8.60 7.96
C MET A 1 -14.19 8.17 6.61
N LYS A 2 -13.77 8.80 5.49
CA LYS A 2 -14.18 8.40 4.12
C LYS A 2 -13.08 7.53 3.53
N LEU A 3 -13.39 6.25 3.23
CA LEU A 3 -12.44 5.27 2.70
C LEU A 3 -12.95 4.75 1.36
N LEU A 4 -12.04 4.56 0.40
CA LEU A 4 -12.32 3.83 -0.83
C LEU A 4 -11.87 2.38 -0.65
N VAL A 5 -12.80 1.44 -0.71
CA VAL A 5 -12.51 0.00 -0.73
C VAL A 5 -13.17 -0.60 -1.96
N LYS A 6 -12.39 -1.20 -2.85
CA LYS A 6 -12.90 -1.77 -4.10
C LYS A 6 -12.30 -3.14 -4.35
N ASP A 7 -13.11 -4.18 -4.31
CA ASP A 7 -12.73 -5.55 -4.64
C ASP A 7 -12.66 -5.76 -6.16
N ARG A 8 -11.90 -6.76 -6.61
CA ARG A 8 -11.70 -7.12 -8.02
C ARG A 8 -11.31 -5.91 -8.86
N PHE A 9 -10.37 -5.15 -8.35
CA PHE A 9 -10.03 -3.83 -8.88
C PHE A 9 -9.41 -3.87 -10.28
N PHE A 10 -8.42 -4.75 -10.50
CA PHE A 10 -7.79 -4.95 -11.81
C PHE A 10 -8.38 -6.17 -12.52
N HIS A 11 -8.54 -6.10 -13.84
CA HIS A 11 -8.88 -7.26 -14.66
C HIS A 11 -7.69 -8.22 -14.80
N ASN A 12 -6.49 -7.68 -14.77
CA ASN A 12 -5.21 -8.37 -14.99
C ASN A 12 -4.35 -8.45 -13.73
N ALA A 13 -4.96 -8.59 -12.55
CA ALA A 13 -4.24 -8.63 -11.28
C ALA A 13 -3.14 -9.71 -11.22
N ASP A 14 -3.36 -10.86 -11.87
CA ASP A 14 -2.36 -11.94 -11.95
C ASP A 14 -1.14 -11.55 -12.80
N VAL A 15 -1.34 -10.74 -13.83
CA VAL A 15 -0.23 -10.21 -14.64
C VAL A 15 0.60 -9.23 -13.81
N LEU A 16 -0.06 -8.30 -13.12
CA LEU A 16 0.61 -7.36 -12.21
C LEU A 16 1.38 -8.10 -11.11
N ARG A 17 0.76 -9.15 -10.52
CA ARG A 17 1.42 -9.95 -9.50
C ARG A 17 2.65 -10.68 -10.04
N ARG A 18 2.58 -11.29 -11.23
CA ARG A 18 3.75 -11.93 -11.85
C ARG A 18 4.85 -10.92 -12.12
N PHE A 19 4.50 -9.74 -12.63
CA PHE A 19 5.45 -8.66 -12.82
C PHE A 19 6.11 -8.27 -11.49
N ALA A 20 5.31 -8.03 -10.44
CA ALA A 20 5.83 -7.73 -9.11
C ALA A 20 6.81 -8.80 -8.62
N LEU A 21 6.49 -10.09 -8.76
CA LEU A 21 7.35 -11.18 -8.31
C LEU A 21 8.65 -11.35 -9.12
N SER A 22 8.72 -10.81 -10.34
CA SER A 22 9.91 -10.82 -11.19
C SER A 22 10.72 -9.51 -11.13
N SER A 23 10.24 -8.50 -10.41
CA SER A 23 10.90 -7.21 -10.27
C SER A 23 12.06 -7.28 -9.28
N GLU A 24 13.03 -6.38 -9.44
CA GLU A 24 14.11 -6.17 -8.48
C GLU A 24 13.58 -5.36 -7.29
N TYR A 25 13.97 -5.78 -6.10
CA TYR A 25 13.58 -5.14 -4.85
C TYR A 25 14.79 -4.62 -4.11
N GLN A 26 14.65 -3.44 -3.59
CA GLN A 26 15.63 -2.81 -2.72
C GLN A 26 15.17 -2.93 -1.26
N ASP A 27 16.10 -3.23 -0.38
CA ASP A 27 15.84 -3.23 1.06
C ASP A 27 15.69 -1.79 1.54
N SER A 28 14.53 -1.46 2.08
CA SER A 28 14.21 -0.12 2.55
C SER A 28 15.14 0.39 3.63
N SER A 29 15.68 -0.51 4.47
CA SER A 29 16.63 -0.14 5.53
C SER A 29 17.98 0.35 5.00
N LYS A 30 18.30 0.01 3.74
CA LYS A 30 19.55 0.40 3.09
C LYS A 30 19.46 1.72 2.33
N ILE A 31 18.24 2.17 2.01
CA ILE A 31 18.02 3.34 1.15
C ILE A 31 17.87 4.61 1.98
N LEU A 32 17.21 4.55 3.12
CA LEU A 32 16.90 5.71 3.95
C LEU A 32 16.96 5.31 5.43
N SER A 33 17.95 5.83 6.13
CA SER A 33 18.16 5.57 7.56
C SER A 33 17.03 6.02 8.48
N ASP A 34 16.10 6.86 7.99
CA ASP A 34 15.10 7.56 8.81
C ASP A 34 13.64 7.27 8.42
N VAL A 35 13.39 6.33 7.49
CA VAL A 35 12.01 6.07 7.05
C VAL A 35 11.43 4.88 7.80
N GLY A 36 10.38 5.13 8.56
CA GLY A 36 9.70 4.19 9.44
C GLY A 36 8.90 3.06 8.76
N TRP A 37 9.15 2.73 7.50
CA TRP A 37 8.52 1.58 6.87
C TRP A 37 9.56 0.48 6.58
N ARG A 38 9.16 -0.75 6.76
CA ARG A 38 10.03 -1.92 6.65
C ARG A 38 9.57 -2.86 5.56
N GLY A 39 10.51 -3.53 4.92
CA GLY A 39 10.29 -4.47 3.85
C GLY A 39 11.11 -4.11 2.61
N HIS A 40 10.74 -4.69 1.49
CA HIS A 40 11.43 -4.48 0.23
C HIS A 40 10.50 -3.77 -0.74
N ARG A 41 11.02 -2.76 -1.44
CA ARG A 41 10.28 -2.01 -2.47
C ARG A 41 11.02 -2.05 -3.79
N THR A 42 10.26 -2.02 -4.88
CA THR A 42 10.81 -1.71 -6.21
C THR A 42 11.10 -0.22 -6.30
N GLU A 43 11.78 0.20 -7.37
CA GLU A 43 11.75 1.59 -7.79
C GLU A 43 10.31 2.07 -8.05
N GLU A 44 10.13 3.38 -8.13
CA GLU A 44 8.85 3.99 -8.49
C GLU A 44 8.44 3.60 -9.91
N PHE A 45 7.16 3.43 -10.14
CA PHE A 45 6.64 2.91 -11.42
C PHE A 45 6.91 3.81 -12.61
N ASP A 46 6.98 5.11 -12.41
CA ASP A 46 7.32 6.09 -13.44
C ASP A 46 8.78 5.97 -13.93
N LEU A 47 9.67 5.38 -13.13
CA LEU A 47 11.04 5.07 -13.49
C LEU A 47 11.18 3.73 -14.23
N LEU A 48 10.17 2.88 -14.18
CA LEU A 48 10.20 1.52 -14.73
C LEU A 48 9.62 1.45 -16.14
N ASP A 49 9.62 2.38 -16.97
CA ASP A 49 9.12 2.44 -18.37
C ASP A 49 8.40 1.15 -18.86
N ASN A 50 7.31 0.79 -18.16
CA ASN A 50 6.55 -0.41 -18.43
C ASN A 50 5.05 -0.11 -18.59
N LYS A 51 4.51 -0.43 -19.75
CA LYS A 51 3.12 -0.16 -20.10
C LYS A 51 2.11 -0.72 -19.08
N ILE A 52 2.32 -1.95 -18.58
CA ILE A 52 1.36 -2.61 -17.67
C ILE A 52 1.27 -1.86 -16.34
N ILE A 53 2.40 -1.46 -15.79
CA ILE A 53 2.42 -0.73 -14.51
C ILE A 53 1.98 0.71 -14.67
N ASN A 54 2.28 1.36 -15.79
CA ASN A 54 1.79 2.70 -16.11
C ASN A 54 0.25 2.71 -16.21
N GLU A 55 -0.35 1.75 -16.92
CA GLU A 55 -1.80 1.56 -16.99
C GLU A 55 -2.40 1.27 -15.62
N ALA A 56 -1.72 0.49 -14.77
CA ALA A 56 -2.17 0.21 -13.41
C ALA A 56 -2.17 1.48 -12.54
N SER A 57 -1.09 2.25 -12.55
CA SER A 57 -0.99 3.53 -11.83
C SER A 57 -2.05 4.52 -12.29
N GLN A 58 -2.23 4.67 -13.59
CA GLN A 58 -3.25 5.55 -14.16
C GLN A 58 -4.66 5.15 -13.69
N LYS A 59 -4.99 3.86 -13.71
CA LYS A 59 -6.27 3.35 -13.24
C LYS A 59 -6.52 3.62 -11.76
N ILE A 60 -5.48 3.49 -10.92
CA ILE A 60 -5.58 3.85 -9.50
C ILE A 60 -5.85 5.34 -9.37
N LEU A 61 -5.05 6.19 -10.02
CA LEU A 61 -5.18 7.64 -10.00
C LEU A 61 -6.58 8.10 -10.40
N GLU A 62 -7.09 7.62 -11.52
CA GLU A 62 -8.45 7.94 -12.00
C GLU A 62 -9.53 7.53 -11.01
N THR A 63 -9.42 6.32 -10.44
CA THR A 63 -10.41 5.79 -9.50
C THR A 63 -10.42 6.58 -8.20
N VAL A 64 -9.25 6.89 -7.65
CA VAL A 64 -9.08 7.66 -6.41
C VAL A 64 -9.52 9.11 -6.63
N SER A 65 -9.09 9.73 -7.73
CA SER A 65 -9.45 11.10 -8.08
C SER A 65 -10.97 11.26 -8.24
N LYS A 66 -11.61 10.33 -8.92
CA LYS A 66 -13.08 10.33 -9.05
C LYS A 66 -13.79 10.19 -7.71
N PHE A 67 -13.32 9.29 -6.84
CA PHE A 67 -13.94 9.04 -5.54
C PHE A 67 -13.83 10.21 -4.58
N TYR A 68 -12.68 10.88 -4.56
CA TYR A 68 -12.41 12.02 -3.67
C TYR A 68 -12.65 13.39 -4.33
N ASN A 69 -13.04 13.41 -5.61
CA ASN A 69 -13.23 14.62 -6.42
C ASN A 69 -11.96 15.48 -6.51
N LEU A 70 -10.85 14.85 -6.89
CA LEU A 70 -9.54 15.48 -6.99
C LEU A 70 -9.26 15.97 -8.42
N LYS A 71 -8.47 17.05 -8.54
CA LYS A 71 -8.00 17.59 -9.82
C LYS A 71 -6.52 17.96 -9.70
N GLY A 72 -5.73 17.65 -10.74
CA GLY A 72 -4.32 18.06 -10.81
C GLY A 72 -3.40 17.26 -9.88
N TYR A 73 -3.75 16.01 -9.55
CA TYR A 73 -2.92 15.12 -8.75
C TYR A 73 -2.08 14.20 -9.63
N SER A 74 -0.91 13.84 -9.14
CA SER A 74 -0.06 12.76 -9.64
C SER A 74 -0.09 11.59 -8.67
N ILE A 75 0.45 10.46 -9.09
CA ILE A 75 0.58 9.26 -8.28
C ILE A 75 2.02 8.77 -8.28
N THR A 76 2.55 8.45 -7.11
CA THR A 76 3.77 7.66 -6.94
C THR A 76 3.37 6.26 -6.51
N SER A 77 3.85 5.26 -7.21
CA SER A 77 3.53 3.85 -6.95
C SER A 77 4.77 2.98 -7.01
N HIS A 78 4.78 1.92 -6.24
CA HIS A 78 5.81 0.87 -6.25
C HIS A 78 5.21 -0.46 -5.76
N PHE A 79 5.87 -1.57 -6.06
CA PHE A 79 5.55 -2.83 -5.40
C PHE A 79 6.25 -2.89 -4.05
N HIS A 80 5.57 -3.50 -3.09
CA HIS A 80 6.09 -3.73 -1.76
C HIS A 80 5.91 -5.21 -1.38
N ILE A 81 6.99 -5.83 -0.89
CA ILE A 81 6.98 -7.19 -0.34
C ILE A 81 7.35 -7.12 1.13
N SER A 82 6.52 -7.74 1.96
CA SER A 82 6.83 -8.03 3.36
C SER A 82 7.19 -9.50 3.49
N THR A 83 8.31 -9.78 4.16
CA THR A 83 8.83 -11.13 4.43
C THR A 83 8.63 -11.48 5.91
N GLU A 84 8.90 -12.73 6.29
CA GLU A 84 8.91 -13.14 7.71
C GLU A 84 9.98 -12.38 8.53
N GLU A 85 11.09 -12.02 7.90
CA GLU A 85 12.12 -11.20 8.52
C GLU A 85 11.61 -9.80 8.81
N THR A 86 10.88 -9.20 7.88
CA THR A 86 10.19 -7.93 8.07
C THR A 86 9.22 -7.99 9.26
N LYS A 87 8.52 -9.11 9.43
CA LYS A 87 7.60 -9.32 10.54
C LYS A 87 8.32 -9.34 11.88
N LYS A 88 9.39 -10.10 12.02
CA LYS A 88 10.19 -10.16 13.27
C LYS A 88 10.69 -8.78 13.70
N THR A 89 11.15 -7.97 12.74
CA THR A 89 11.60 -6.62 13.04
C THR A 89 10.46 -5.66 13.41
N LEU A 90 9.21 -5.93 13.03
CA LEU A 90 8.04 -5.15 13.45
C LEU A 90 7.60 -5.50 14.88
N ASP A 91 7.75 -6.76 15.29
CA ASP A 91 7.38 -7.23 16.64
C ASP A 91 8.32 -6.65 17.71
N ASP A 92 9.59 -6.35 17.36
CA ASP A 92 10.58 -5.75 18.27
C ASP A 92 10.38 -4.24 18.54
N PHE A 93 9.47 -3.57 17.81
CA PHE A 93 9.24 -2.12 17.92
C PHE A 93 7.78 -1.78 18.23
N ASP A 94 7.34 -2.12 19.42
CA ASP A 94 5.93 -2.06 19.85
C ASP A 94 5.34 -0.64 20.01
N ASN A 95 6.12 0.44 19.90
CA ASN A 95 5.65 1.79 20.23
C ASN A 95 5.35 2.72 19.05
N ASP A 96 5.78 2.43 17.79
CA ASP A 96 5.54 3.29 16.62
C ASP A 96 4.97 2.56 15.41
N LYS A 97 4.03 1.65 15.68
CA LYS A 97 3.36 0.86 14.65
C LYS A 97 2.60 1.72 13.63
N TYR A 98 1.99 2.81 14.09
CA TYR A 98 1.18 3.69 13.27
C TYR A 98 1.98 4.89 12.78
N HIS A 99 2.01 5.11 11.49
CA HIS A 99 2.63 6.27 10.85
C HIS A 99 1.65 7.01 9.93
N LYS A 100 2.05 8.20 9.48
CA LYS A 100 1.33 8.99 8.48
C LYS A 100 2.25 9.22 7.29
N ASP A 101 1.71 9.09 6.09
CA ASP A 101 2.46 9.42 4.89
C ASP A 101 2.49 10.94 4.65
N GLN A 102 3.55 11.42 3.99
CA GLN A 102 3.73 12.82 3.60
C GLN A 102 3.03 13.15 2.27
N CYS A 103 1.82 12.65 2.08
CA CYS A 103 0.99 12.90 0.90
C CYS A 103 -0.44 13.20 1.33
N GLU A 104 -1.32 13.56 0.41
CA GLU A 104 -2.72 13.84 0.75
C GLU A 104 -3.56 12.57 0.85
N TYR A 105 -3.29 11.61 0.00
CA TYR A 105 -3.97 10.31 -0.05
C TYR A 105 -2.96 9.19 -0.19
N ALA A 106 -3.15 8.13 0.54
CA ALA A 106 -2.36 6.91 0.48
C ALA A 106 -3.27 5.72 0.15
N GLY A 107 -2.67 4.61 -0.26
CA GLY A 107 -3.44 3.42 -0.56
C GLY A 107 -2.58 2.20 -0.84
N VAL A 108 -3.25 1.07 -0.97
CA VAL A 108 -2.63 -0.21 -1.29
C VAL A 108 -3.56 -1.05 -2.17
N VAL A 109 -2.97 -1.77 -3.12
CA VAL A 109 -3.66 -2.87 -3.81
C VAL A 109 -3.03 -4.17 -3.37
N TYR A 110 -3.82 -5.03 -2.76
CA TYR A 110 -3.35 -6.32 -2.27
C TYR A 110 -3.23 -7.33 -3.40
N LEU A 111 -2.03 -7.88 -3.61
CA LEU A 111 -1.74 -8.84 -4.69
C LEU A 111 -1.40 -10.26 -4.20
N LYS A 112 -1.58 -10.58 -2.92
CA LYS A 112 -1.40 -11.93 -2.36
C LYS A 112 -2.69 -12.74 -2.50
N PRO A 113 -2.73 -13.83 -3.32
CA PRO A 113 -3.96 -14.60 -3.57
C PRO A 113 -4.55 -15.25 -2.32
N ASN A 114 -3.68 -15.78 -1.46
CA ASN A 114 -4.05 -16.43 -0.19
C ASN A 114 -3.43 -15.63 0.96
N PRO A 115 -4.04 -14.51 1.37
CA PRO A 115 -3.51 -13.69 2.45
C PRO A 115 -3.59 -14.44 3.79
N ILE A 116 -2.68 -14.09 4.69
CA ILE A 116 -2.74 -14.56 6.07
C ILE A 116 -4.07 -14.10 6.69
N ARG A 117 -4.70 -14.97 7.48
CA ARG A 117 -5.95 -14.66 8.15
C ARG A 117 -5.75 -13.42 9.04
N ASN A 118 -6.66 -12.45 8.89
CA ASN A 118 -6.65 -11.16 9.57
C ASN A 118 -5.56 -10.16 9.09
N SER A 119 -4.69 -10.50 8.13
CA SER A 119 -3.79 -9.51 7.56
C SER A 119 -4.52 -8.39 6.84
N GLY A 120 -3.90 -7.22 6.77
CA GLY A 120 -4.48 -6.06 6.10
C GLY A 120 -3.86 -4.74 6.52
N THR A 121 -4.69 -3.70 6.60
CA THR A 121 -4.29 -2.36 7.02
C THR A 121 -5.20 -1.84 8.13
N SER A 122 -4.62 -1.42 9.23
CA SER A 122 -5.30 -0.72 10.32
C SER A 122 -5.18 0.79 10.12
N LEU A 123 -6.29 1.49 10.26
CA LEU A 123 -6.38 2.95 10.16
C LEU A 123 -6.86 3.51 11.50
N LEU A 124 -6.11 4.44 12.07
CA LEU A 124 -6.45 5.10 13.33
C LEU A 124 -7.11 6.45 13.05
N ASN A 125 -8.36 6.60 13.46
CA ASN A 125 -9.02 7.90 13.51
C ASN A 125 -8.77 8.54 14.87
N GLY A 126 -7.74 9.38 14.97
CA GLY A 126 -7.33 10.01 16.23
C GLY A 126 -8.40 10.91 16.87
N LYS A 127 -9.37 11.43 16.12
CA LYS A 127 -10.48 12.23 16.67
C LYS A 127 -11.49 11.39 17.44
N GLU A 128 -11.70 10.15 17.01
CA GLU A 128 -12.70 9.24 17.60
C GLU A 128 -12.03 8.13 18.40
N ASN A 129 -10.70 8.11 18.46
CA ASN A 129 -9.89 7.03 19.02
C ASN A 129 -10.32 5.63 18.54
N LYS A 130 -10.72 5.56 17.27
CA LYS A 130 -11.29 4.39 16.63
C LYS A 130 -10.34 3.79 15.62
N ILE A 131 -10.09 2.50 15.73
CA ILE A 131 -9.32 1.72 14.75
C ILE A 131 -10.30 1.06 13.77
N VAL A 132 -10.01 1.20 12.48
CA VAL A 132 -10.72 0.52 11.40
C VAL A 132 -9.75 -0.41 10.70
N ASN A 133 -10.04 -1.70 10.73
CA ASN A 133 -9.22 -2.74 10.10
C ASN A 133 -9.80 -3.11 8.73
N ILE A 134 -9.02 -2.92 7.68
CA ILE A 134 -9.37 -3.34 6.31
C ILE A 134 -8.59 -4.61 5.99
N LYS A 135 -9.31 -5.71 5.87
CA LYS A 135 -8.70 -7.03 5.59
C LYS A 135 -8.05 -7.07 4.21
N ASN A 136 -6.87 -7.65 4.17
CA ASN A 136 -6.21 -8.05 2.94
C ASN A 136 -7.13 -9.02 2.16
N ARG A 137 -7.40 -8.69 0.92
CA ARG A 137 -8.11 -9.51 -0.04
C ARG A 137 -7.45 -9.34 -1.40
N TYR A 138 -7.17 -10.45 -2.05
CA TYR A 138 -6.57 -10.41 -3.37
C TYR A 138 -7.33 -9.47 -4.31
N ASN A 139 -6.58 -8.62 -5.01
CA ASN A 139 -7.10 -7.62 -5.94
C ASN A 139 -8.10 -6.62 -5.32
N ARG A 140 -7.87 -6.24 -4.07
CA ARG A 140 -8.60 -5.16 -3.40
C ARG A 140 -7.77 -3.89 -3.41
N LEU A 141 -8.35 -2.80 -3.90
CA LEU A 141 -7.84 -1.44 -3.68
C LEU A 141 -8.41 -0.91 -2.37
N LEU A 142 -7.53 -0.40 -1.52
CA LEU A 142 -7.83 0.48 -0.40
C LEU A 142 -7.17 1.83 -0.66
N ALA A 143 -7.92 2.93 -0.55
CA ALA A 143 -7.35 4.27 -0.52
C ALA A 143 -8.01 5.13 0.57
N TYR A 144 -7.23 6.00 1.19
CA TYR A 144 -7.62 6.81 2.34
C TYR A 144 -6.84 8.12 2.40
N PRO A 145 -7.39 9.17 3.04
CA PRO A 145 -6.63 10.38 3.36
C PRO A 145 -5.43 10.06 4.25
N ALA A 146 -4.22 10.42 3.83
CA ALA A 146 -2.97 10.09 4.50
C ALA A 146 -2.79 10.72 5.89
N LYS A 147 -3.66 11.68 6.25
CA LYS A 147 -3.74 12.21 7.63
C LYS A 147 -4.13 11.18 8.69
N PHE A 148 -4.75 10.06 8.29
CA PHE A 148 -5.02 8.95 9.20
C PHE A 148 -3.75 8.14 9.40
N ALA A 149 -3.33 8.00 10.65
CA ALA A 149 -2.24 7.11 10.98
C ALA A 149 -2.62 5.67 10.64
N HIS A 150 -1.73 4.92 10.05
CA HIS A 150 -1.99 3.57 9.58
C HIS A 150 -0.82 2.63 9.85
N ALA A 151 -1.13 1.35 9.91
CA ALA A 151 -0.17 0.28 10.10
C ALA A 151 -0.61 -0.98 9.36
N PRO A 152 0.33 -1.82 8.91
CA PRO A 152 0.00 -3.17 8.47
C PRO A 152 -0.51 -3.99 9.66
N THR A 153 -1.42 -4.93 9.39
CA THR A 153 -1.96 -5.87 10.37
C THR A 153 -1.58 -7.28 9.94
N ASP A 154 -1.01 -8.06 10.85
CA ASP A 154 -0.69 -9.49 10.67
C ASP A 154 -0.05 -9.77 9.28
N LEU A 155 1.17 -9.29 9.08
CA LEU A 155 1.98 -9.47 7.86
C LEU A 155 2.43 -10.92 7.66
#